data_9e920b118155f54acd7535dfec3b607d
#
_entry.id   9e920b118155f54acd7535dfec3b607d
#
_cell.length_a   1.000
_cell.length_b   1.000
_cell.length_c   1.000
_cell.angle_alpha   90.00
_cell.angle_beta   90.00
_cell.angle_gamma   90.00
#
_symmetry.space_group_name_H-M   'P 1'
#
loop_
_entity.id
_entity.type
_entity.pdbx_description
1 polymer ?
#
loop_
_entity_poly.entity_id
_entity_poly.type
_entity_poly.pdbx_seq_one_letter_code
_entity_poly.pdbx_strand_id
1 'polypeptide(L)'
;STDDTAFMGYYTDQTVAPTKLLTSTIADELKIATQGKGLVYAIAPDCDAALFAAGHAGNAAFWLNPNTGKWSGTTYYGEFPWWASQYNDRQAVDFRIAGMTWEPVFPRGMYTFLPDWRDVVFKYKFDDDRNNKFRRFIASPFVNDEVNALAEEALNKSSIGMDDITDLLALTYYAGNYAHKSVQECAMEMQDTYVRIDRSIANLLELLDRKVGLQNVLIFVTSTGYTDSESSDSGLYKIPGGEFYLNRCAALLNMYLMATYGEGKYVETYHNQQIYLNHKLLEQKQLNLTEVQEKSA
;
A
#
# COMPACT_ATOMS: atom_id res chain seq x y z
N SER A 1 -10.48 20.80 10.62
CA SER A 1 -10.94 19.53 10.75
C SER A 1 -11.96 19.25 9.73
N THR A 2 -11.76 18.54 9.02
CA THR A 2 -12.63 18.04 8.23
C THR A 2 -12.92 16.65 8.26
N ASP A 3 -13.48 16.44 9.15
CA ASP A 3 -14.15 15.78 9.81
C ASP A 3 -15.31 15.10 9.32
N ASP A 4 -15.64 15.42 8.41
CA ASP A 4 -16.81 15.25 7.72
C ASP A 4 -16.83 14.09 6.87
N THR A 5 -15.87 13.37 6.77
CA THR A 5 -15.81 12.33 5.85
C THR A 5 -16.02 11.01 6.53
N ALA A 6 -17.16 10.45 6.37
CA ALA A 6 -17.50 9.11 6.80
C ALA A 6 -17.13 8.08 5.72
N PHE A 7 -16.89 6.86 6.11
CA PHE A 7 -16.81 5.75 5.15
C PHE A 7 -18.13 5.54 4.44
N MET A 8 -18.03 5.24 3.16
CA MET A 8 -19.18 4.83 2.39
C MET A 8 -19.10 3.34 2.04
N GLY A 9 -20.26 2.74 1.80
CA GLY A 9 -20.37 1.30 1.60
C GLY A 9 -20.36 0.48 2.89
N TYR A 10 -19.93 1.08 4.00
CA TYR A 10 -19.95 0.47 5.32
C TYR A 10 -19.99 1.53 6.40
N TYR A 11 -20.82 1.34 7.42
CA TYR A 11 -20.91 2.28 8.54
C TYR A 11 -19.68 2.17 9.45
N THR A 12 -19.11 3.34 9.81
CA THR A 12 -18.01 3.46 10.76
C THR A 12 -18.03 4.86 11.40
N ASP A 13 -17.45 4.97 12.59
CA ASP A 13 -17.20 6.23 13.28
C ASP A 13 -15.84 6.86 12.89
N GLN A 14 -15.04 6.18 12.09
CA GLN A 14 -13.78 6.70 11.59
C GLN A 14 -14.01 7.71 10.48
N THR A 15 -13.22 8.77 10.49
CA THR A 15 -13.21 9.79 9.44
C THR A 15 -11.90 9.72 8.67
N VAL A 16 -11.98 9.74 7.35
CA VAL A 16 -10.82 9.60 6.46
C VAL A 16 -10.91 10.57 5.31
N ALA A 17 -9.83 11.33 5.11
CA ALA A 17 -9.70 12.26 4.00
C ALA A 17 -8.22 12.50 3.66
N PRO A 18 -7.86 12.90 2.43
CA PRO A 18 -6.50 13.20 2.03
C PRO A 18 -5.96 14.53 2.57
N THR A 19 -6.61 15.14 3.55
CA THR A 19 -6.28 16.47 4.11
C THR A 19 -4.89 16.57 4.72
N LYS A 20 -4.26 15.45 5.06
CA LYS A 20 -2.87 15.40 5.55
C LYS A 20 -1.83 15.33 4.42
N LEU A 21 -2.26 15.14 3.21
CA LEU A 21 -1.38 15.16 2.05
C LEU A 21 -1.02 16.64 1.75
N LEU A 22 0.28 16.94 1.80
CA LEU A 22 0.76 18.34 1.72
C LEU A 22 1.13 18.79 0.31
N THR A 23 1.09 17.88 -0.66
CA THR A 23 1.47 18.14 -2.05
C THR A 23 0.42 17.60 -3.00
N SER A 24 0.38 18.13 -4.22
CA SER A 24 -0.42 17.56 -5.30
C SER A 24 0.08 16.17 -5.71
N THR A 25 -0.80 15.38 -6.28
CA THR A 25 -0.51 14.06 -6.86
C THR A 25 -0.66 14.11 -8.38
N ILE A 26 -0.24 13.04 -9.06
CA ILE A 26 -0.49 12.87 -10.50
C ILE A 26 -1.99 13.00 -10.81
N ALA A 27 -2.85 12.49 -9.94
CA ALA A 27 -4.29 12.62 -10.07
C ALA A 27 -4.76 14.08 -10.03
N ASP A 28 -4.21 14.87 -9.10
CA ASP A 28 -4.52 16.29 -8.97
C ASP A 28 -4.07 17.06 -10.21
N GLU A 29 -2.85 16.79 -10.70
CA GLU A 29 -2.31 17.44 -11.92
C GLU A 29 -3.12 17.07 -13.17
N LEU A 30 -3.57 15.82 -13.28
CA LEU A 30 -4.48 15.42 -14.37
C LEU A 30 -5.81 16.18 -14.29
N LYS A 31 -6.38 16.34 -13.11
CA LYS A 31 -7.60 17.14 -12.93
C LYS A 31 -7.41 18.59 -13.36
N ILE A 32 -6.27 19.18 -13.05
CA ILE A 32 -5.93 20.53 -13.51
C ILE A 32 -5.80 20.56 -15.04
N ALA A 33 -5.03 19.65 -15.62
CA ALA A 33 -4.79 19.57 -17.06
C ALA A 33 -6.08 19.35 -17.87
N THR A 34 -7.02 18.59 -17.34
CA THR A 34 -8.31 18.30 -17.97
C THR A 34 -9.42 19.28 -17.54
N GLN A 35 -9.10 20.35 -16.83
CA GLN A 35 -10.07 21.31 -16.29
C GLN A 35 -11.19 20.65 -15.46
N GLY A 36 -10.83 19.62 -14.68
CA GLY A 36 -11.74 18.87 -13.85
C GLY A 36 -12.58 17.80 -14.56
N LYS A 37 -12.46 17.65 -15.87
CA LYS A 37 -13.31 16.75 -16.67
C LYS A 37 -12.85 15.30 -16.62
N GLY A 38 -11.52 15.04 -16.56
CA GLY A 38 -10.99 13.69 -16.49
C GLY A 38 -11.48 12.96 -15.22
N LEU A 39 -11.86 11.71 -15.36
CA LEU A 39 -12.23 10.87 -14.23
C LEU A 39 -10.99 10.26 -13.56
N VAL A 40 -11.00 10.22 -12.25
CA VAL A 40 -9.93 9.62 -11.45
C VAL A 40 -10.54 8.67 -10.45
N TYR A 41 -10.26 7.38 -10.61
CA TYR A 41 -10.59 6.33 -9.64
C TYR A 41 -9.32 5.67 -9.14
N ALA A 42 -9.23 5.52 -7.82
CA ALA A 42 -8.15 4.77 -7.17
C ALA A 42 -8.72 3.56 -6.43
N ILE A 43 -8.16 2.39 -6.68
CA ILE A 43 -8.60 1.12 -6.08
C ILE A 43 -7.38 0.46 -5.45
N ALA A 44 -7.42 0.20 -4.16
CA ALA A 44 -6.30 -0.37 -3.41
C ALA A 44 -6.79 -1.35 -2.34
N PRO A 45 -5.95 -2.28 -1.89
CA PRO A 45 -6.26 -3.12 -0.74
C PRO A 45 -6.44 -2.35 0.56
N ASP A 46 -5.70 -1.25 0.73
CA ASP A 46 -5.69 -0.42 1.93
C ASP A 46 -6.04 1.04 1.66
N CYS A 47 -6.44 1.72 2.73
CA CYS A 47 -6.96 3.07 2.69
C CYS A 47 -5.91 4.11 2.24
N ASP A 48 -4.70 4.03 2.80
CA ASP A 48 -3.67 5.05 2.53
C ASP A 48 -3.23 5.01 1.08
N ALA A 49 -3.03 3.81 0.51
CA ALA A 49 -2.69 3.64 -0.89
C ALA A 49 -3.77 4.19 -1.83
N ALA A 50 -5.06 3.95 -1.52
CA ALA A 50 -6.16 4.49 -2.29
C ALA A 50 -6.21 6.03 -2.25
N LEU A 51 -6.05 6.62 -1.06
CA LEU A 51 -6.08 8.06 -0.89
C LEU A 51 -4.91 8.77 -1.57
N PHE A 52 -3.68 8.24 -1.43
CA PHE A 52 -2.52 8.81 -2.09
C PHE A 52 -2.63 8.75 -3.62
N ALA A 53 -3.20 7.68 -4.16
CA ALA A 53 -3.40 7.53 -5.59
C ALA A 53 -4.52 8.43 -6.14
N ALA A 54 -5.60 8.66 -5.37
CA ALA A 54 -6.70 9.54 -5.77
C ALA A 54 -6.35 11.03 -5.60
N GLY A 55 -5.46 11.38 -4.68
CA GLY A 55 -5.09 12.76 -4.36
C GLY A 55 -6.25 13.55 -3.75
N HIS A 56 -6.19 14.88 -3.89
CA HIS A 56 -7.23 15.77 -3.36
C HIS A 56 -8.45 15.89 -4.30
N ALA A 57 -8.23 15.76 -5.59
CA ALA A 57 -9.24 16.06 -6.61
C ALA A 57 -9.79 14.80 -7.32
N GLY A 58 -9.50 13.61 -6.83
CA GLY A 58 -10.06 12.36 -7.35
C GLY A 58 -11.58 12.31 -7.34
N ASN A 59 -12.16 11.42 -8.14
CA ASN A 59 -13.62 11.20 -8.15
C ASN A 59 -14.04 10.15 -7.13
N ALA A 60 -13.20 9.16 -6.87
CA ALA A 60 -13.40 8.20 -5.78
C ALA A 60 -12.09 7.46 -5.44
N ALA A 61 -11.98 7.07 -4.18
CA ALA A 61 -10.97 6.17 -3.68
C ALA A 61 -11.65 4.98 -3.00
N PHE A 62 -11.22 3.76 -3.33
CA PHE A 62 -11.80 2.53 -2.83
C PHE A 62 -10.75 1.67 -2.14
N TRP A 63 -11.10 1.13 -0.99
CA TRP A 63 -10.27 0.16 -0.26
C TRP A 63 -11.13 -0.91 0.39
N LEU A 64 -10.52 -2.06 0.69
CA LEU A 64 -11.23 -3.13 1.38
C LEU A 64 -11.25 -2.90 2.89
N ASN A 65 -12.44 -2.97 3.47
CA ASN A 65 -12.59 -2.91 4.91
C ASN A 65 -12.09 -4.22 5.55
N PRO A 66 -11.08 -4.16 6.42
CA PRO A 66 -10.46 -5.36 7.00
C PRO A 66 -11.34 -6.13 7.98
N ASN A 67 -12.48 -5.57 8.37
CA ASN A 67 -13.42 -6.20 9.27
C ASN A 67 -14.61 -6.85 8.55
N THR A 68 -14.97 -6.32 7.37
CA THR A 68 -16.19 -6.76 6.64
C THR A 68 -15.88 -7.35 5.26
N GLY A 69 -14.69 -7.12 4.71
CA GLY A 69 -14.35 -7.50 3.34
C GLY A 69 -15.12 -6.73 2.26
N LYS A 70 -15.82 -5.65 2.61
CA LYS A 70 -16.53 -4.80 1.67
C LYS A 70 -15.65 -3.67 1.18
N TRP A 71 -15.84 -3.27 -0.06
CA TRP A 71 -15.25 -2.05 -0.58
C TRP A 71 -15.85 -0.84 0.12
N SER A 72 -15.00 0.03 0.58
CA SER A 72 -15.30 1.26 1.29
C SER A 72 -14.72 2.45 0.56
N GLY A 73 -15.23 3.63 0.84
CA GLY A 73 -14.74 4.90 0.34
C GLY A 73 -14.87 5.99 1.40
N THR A 74 -14.77 7.24 0.99
CA THR A 74 -14.95 8.40 1.85
C THR A 74 -15.84 9.44 1.18
N THR A 75 -16.70 10.08 1.97
CA THR A 75 -17.56 11.19 1.54
C THR A 75 -16.78 12.42 1.07
N TYR A 76 -15.47 12.46 1.32
CA TYR A 76 -14.60 13.53 0.82
C TYR A 76 -14.71 13.71 -0.69
N TYR A 77 -14.81 12.61 -1.46
CA TYR A 77 -14.93 12.63 -2.92
C TYR A 77 -16.37 12.72 -3.43
N GLY A 78 -17.35 12.79 -2.55
CA GLY A 78 -18.76 12.82 -2.90
C GLY A 78 -19.47 11.51 -2.60
N GLU A 79 -20.51 11.20 -3.38
CA GLU A 79 -21.31 9.99 -3.17
C GLU A 79 -20.57 8.72 -3.59
N PHE A 80 -20.79 7.65 -2.83
CA PHE A 80 -20.26 6.34 -3.19
C PHE A 80 -20.95 5.84 -4.47
N PRO A 81 -20.19 5.50 -5.53
CA PRO A 81 -20.76 5.13 -6.81
C PRO A 81 -21.70 3.93 -6.69
N TRP A 82 -22.86 4.04 -7.34
CA TRP A 82 -23.90 3.01 -7.29
C TRP A 82 -23.42 1.64 -7.74
N TRP A 83 -22.50 1.59 -8.70
CA TRP A 83 -21.95 0.35 -9.21
C TRP A 83 -21.04 -0.34 -8.18
N ALA A 84 -20.33 0.41 -7.35
CA ALA A 84 -19.52 -0.12 -6.26
C ALA A 84 -20.41 -0.65 -5.11
N SER A 85 -21.51 0.05 -4.79
CA SER A 85 -22.52 -0.46 -3.86
C SER A 85 -23.13 -1.76 -4.36
N GLN A 86 -23.51 -1.82 -5.63
CA GLN A 86 -24.06 -3.02 -6.24
C GLN A 86 -23.05 -4.19 -6.24
N TYR A 87 -21.76 -3.89 -6.45
CA TYR A 87 -20.71 -4.89 -6.33
C TYR A 87 -20.64 -5.48 -4.92
N ASN A 88 -20.62 -4.63 -3.90
CA ASN A 88 -20.65 -5.06 -2.50
C ASN A 88 -21.82 -5.97 -2.15
N ASP A 89 -22.99 -5.72 -2.75
CA ASP A 89 -24.20 -6.50 -2.47
C ASP A 89 -24.22 -7.85 -3.20
N ARG A 90 -23.66 -7.91 -4.40
CA ARG A 90 -23.70 -9.11 -5.25
C ARG A 90 -22.49 -10.02 -5.07
N GLN A 91 -21.35 -9.45 -4.79
CA GLN A 91 -20.03 -10.11 -4.80
C GLN A 91 -19.41 -10.10 -3.41
N ALA A 92 -20.13 -10.61 -2.42
CA ALA A 92 -19.58 -10.66 -1.07
C ALA A 92 -18.27 -11.45 -1.03
N VAL A 93 -17.17 -10.79 -0.69
CA VAL A 93 -15.83 -11.38 -0.54
C VAL A 93 -15.89 -12.59 0.40
N ASP A 94 -16.76 -12.54 1.40
CA ASP A 94 -16.98 -13.63 2.36
C ASP A 94 -17.32 -14.98 1.69
N PHE A 95 -18.20 -14.97 0.69
CA PHE A 95 -18.54 -16.19 -0.04
C PHE A 95 -17.38 -16.71 -0.89
N ARG A 96 -16.55 -15.81 -1.43
CA ARG A 96 -15.43 -16.21 -2.29
C ARG A 96 -14.27 -16.76 -1.51
N ILE A 97 -13.99 -16.23 -0.33
CA ILE A 97 -12.91 -16.72 0.53
C ILE A 97 -13.31 -17.97 1.32
N ALA A 98 -14.63 -18.28 1.40
CA ALA A 98 -15.10 -19.49 2.06
C ALA A 98 -14.52 -20.73 1.35
N GLY A 99 -13.76 -21.52 2.09
CA GLY A 99 -13.06 -22.69 1.57
C GLY A 99 -11.86 -22.39 0.65
N MET A 100 -11.50 -21.12 0.42
CA MET A 100 -10.33 -20.74 -0.35
C MET A 100 -9.05 -21.14 0.37
N THR A 101 -8.14 -21.72 -0.38
CA THR A 101 -6.82 -22.11 0.11
C THR A 101 -5.74 -21.45 -0.74
N TRP A 102 -4.74 -20.87 -0.09
CA TRP A 102 -3.55 -20.41 -0.76
C TRP A 102 -2.46 -21.48 -0.67
N GLU A 103 -2.14 -22.04 -1.82
CA GLU A 103 -1.04 -22.97 -2.04
C GLU A 103 -0.17 -22.42 -3.18
N PRO A 104 1.12 -22.79 -3.28
CA PRO A 104 1.96 -22.37 -4.38
C PRO A 104 1.39 -22.80 -5.73
N VAL A 105 1.48 -21.91 -6.72
CA VAL A 105 1.05 -22.18 -8.12
C VAL A 105 1.92 -23.25 -8.78
N PHE A 106 3.20 -23.26 -8.44
CA PHE A 106 4.17 -24.19 -9.02
C PHE A 106 4.65 -25.22 -7.99
N PRO A 107 5.19 -26.35 -8.43
CA PRO A 107 5.93 -27.28 -7.58
C PRO A 107 7.11 -26.59 -6.89
N ARG A 108 7.45 -27.01 -5.66
CA ARG A 108 8.54 -26.41 -4.86
C ARG A 108 9.84 -26.20 -5.62
N GLY A 109 10.22 -27.13 -6.49
CA GLY A 109 11.46 -27.06 -7.26
C GLY A 109 11.54 -25.91 -8.28
N MET A 110 10.43 -25.20 -8.52
CA MET A 110 10.38 -24.02 -9.39
C MET A 110 10.67 -22.73 -8.62
N TYR A 111 10.61 -22.75 -7.29
CA TYR A 111 10.92 -21.61 -6.45
C TYR A 111 12.41 -21.62 -6.10
N THR A 112 13.08 -20.49 -6.27
CA THR A 112 14.52 -20.32 -6.07
C THR A 112 14.83 -19.53 -4.80
N PHE A 113 16.09 -19.59 -4.36
CA PHE A 113 16.56 -18.80 -3.18
C PHE A 113 15.74 -19.06 -1.91
N LEU A 114 15.25 -20.28 -1.74
CA LEU A 114 14.58 -20.69 -0.51
C LEU A 114 15.63 -21.04 0.56
N PRO A 115 15.40 -20.67 1.83
CA PRO A 115 16.24 -21.14 2.92
C PRO A 115 16.26 -22.67 3.01
N ASP A 116 17.41 -23.24 3.40
CA ASP A 116 17.59 -24.70 3.48
C ASP A 116 16.60 -25.40 4.43
N TRP A 117 16.14 -24.67 5.47
CA TRP A 117 15.17 -25.16 6.44
C TRP A 117 13.72 -25.15 5.90
N ARG A 118 13.46 -24.55 4.73
CA ARG A 118 12.12 -24.42 4.14
C ARG A 118 11.78 -25.60 3.22
N ASP A 119 11.65 -26.78 3.81
CA ASP A 119 11.29 -27.99 3.05
C ASP A 119 9.79 -28.15 2.80
N VAL A 120 8.95 -27.52 3.62
CA VAL A 120 7.51 -27.69 3.58
C VAL A 120 6.87 -26.61 2.71
N VAL A 121 6.01 -27.04 1.80
CA VAL A 121 5.15 -26.17 1.00
C VAL A 121 4.10 -25.53 1.91
N PHE A 122 3.88 -24.23 1.77
CA PHE A 122 2.85 -23.55 2.56
C PHE A 122 1.44 -23.90 2.09
N LYS A 123 0.51 -23.87 3.03
CA LYS A 123 -0.91 -24.01 2.78
C LYS A 123 -1.70 -23.19 3.80
N TYR A 124 -2.38 -22.16 3.33
CA TYR A 124 -3.14 -21.26 4.17
C TYR A 124 -4.61 -21.30 3.80
N LYS A 125 -5.48 -21.52 4.79
CA LYS A 125 -6.92 -21.35 4.65
C LYS A 125 -7.35 -20.05 5.30
N PHE A 126 -8.17 -19.28 4.62
CA PHE A 126 -8.63 -17.99 5.16
C PHE A 126 -9.68 -18.15 6.25
N ASP A 127 -10.48 -19.21 6.21
CA ASP A 127 -11.52 -19.51 7.18
C ASP A 127 -11.01 -20.02 8.55
N ASP A 128 -9.75 -20.42 8.65
CA ASP A 128 -9.18 -20.97 9.88
C ASP A 128 -9.19 -19.95 11.05
N ASP A 129 -9.23 -18.65 10.73
CA ASP A 129 -9.37 -17.58 11.71
C ASP A 129 -10.50 -16.63 11.28
N ARG A 130 -11.69 -16.91 11.77
CA ARG A 130 -12.91 -16.16 11.44
C ARG A 130 -12.82 -14.66 11.77
N ASN A 131 -12.09 -14.30 12.83
CA ASN A 131 -11.98 -12.92 13.28
C ASN A 131 -11.02 -12.10 12.39
N ASN A 132 -10.05 -12.75 11.73
CA ASN A 132 -9.03 -12.11 10.92
C ASN A 132 -9.07 -12.52 9.44
N LYS A 133 -10.09 -13.25 9.00
CA LYS A 133 -10.16 -13.79 7.63
C LYS A 133 -9.98 -12.71 6.54
N PHE A 134 -10.62 -11.56 6.68
CA PHE A 134 -10.50 -10.46 5.72
C PHE A 134 -9.13 -9.79 5.78
N ARG A 135 -8.55 -9.61 6.97
CA ARG A 135 -7.18 -9.07 7.13
C ARG A 135 -6.15 -9.98 6.47
N ARG A 136 -6.30 -11.30 6.66
CA ARG A 136 -5.43 -12.30 6.01
C ARG A 136 -5.62 -12.32 4.50
N PHE A 137 -6.84 -12.19 4.03
CA PHE A 137 -7.14 -12.09 2.60
C PHE A 137 -6.53 -10.83 1.97
N ILE A 138 -6.70 -9.67 2.59
CA ILE A 138 -6.10 -8.40 2.15
C ILE A 138 -4.57 -8.49 2.10
N ALA A 139 -3.96 -9.20 3.03
CA ALA A 139 -2.51 -9.44 3.06
C ALA A 139 -2.10 -10.70 2.28
N SER A 140 -2.78 -10.99 1.18
CA SER A 140 -2.49 -12.11 0.28
C SER A 140 -2.63 -11.70 -1.18
N PRO A 141 -2.03 -12.45 -2.13
CA PRO A 141 -2.12 -12.10 -3.55
C PRO A 141 -3.54 -12.15 -4.13
N PHE A 142 -4.47 -12.83 -3.48
CA PHE A 142 -5.86 -12.94 -3.95
C PHE A 142 -6.64 -11.61 -3.87
N VAL A 143 -6.19 -10.68 -3.06
CA VAL A 143 -6.78 -9.33 -3.04
C VAL A 143 -6.59 -8.61 -4.37
N ASN A 144 -5.57 -8.96 -5.14
CA ASN A 144 -5.30 -8.36 -6.44
C ASN A 144 -6.38 -8.70 -7.46
N ASP A 145 -6.95 -9.90 -7.37
CA ASP A 145 -8.10 -10.30 -8.20
C ASP A 145 -9.35 -9.49 -7.83
N GLU A 146 -9.51 -9.12 -6.56
CA GLU A 146 -10.55 -8.22 -6.09
C GLU A 146 -10.39 -6.79 -6.62
N VAL A 147 -9.15 -6.29 -6.63
CA VAL A 147 -8.83 -4.98 -7.22
C VAL A 147 -9.22 -4.98 -8.71
N ASN A 148 -8.85 -6.01 -9.45
CA ASN A 148 -9.24 -6.15 -10.86
C ASN A 148 -10.75 -6.26 -11.04
N ALA A 149 -11.44 -6.99 -10.19
CA ALA A 149 -12.88 -7.17 -10.29
C ALA A 149 -13.64 -5.85 -10.07
N LEU A 150 -13.21 -5.02 -9.11
CA LEU A 150 -13.80 -3.69 -8.94
C LEU A 150 -13.42 -2.74 -10.08
N ALA A 151 -12.20 -2.85 -10.61
CA ALA A 151 -11.78 -2.10 -11.81
C ALA A 151 -12.63 -2.47 -13.02
N GLU A 152 -12.95 -3.75 -13.21
CA GLU A 152 -13.87 -4.20 -14.26
C GLU A 152 -15.28 -3.61 -14.10
N GLU A 153 -15.80 -3.56 -12.89
CA GLU A 153 -17.08 -2.90 -12.60
C GLU A 153 -17.03 -1.41 -12.96
N ALA A 154 -15.96 -0.70 -12.61
CA ALA A 154 -15.78 0.70 -12.98
C ALA A 154 -15.75 0.88 -14.50
N LEU A 155 -14.97 0.08 -15.22
CA LEU A 155 -14.88 0.12 -16.69
C LEU A 155 -16.17 -0.28 -17.40
N ASN A 156 -17.01 -1.12 -16.78
CA ASN A 156 -18.26 -1.56 -17.36
C ASN A 156 -19.43 -0.61 -17.10
N LYS A 157 -19.41 0.13 -15.99
CA LYS A 157 -20.60 0.83 -15.47
C LYS A 157 -20.40 2.32 -15.22
N SER A 158 -19.19 2.83 -15.32
CA SER A 158 -18.92 4.26 -15.32
C SER A 158 -18.56 4.73 -16.73
N SER A 159 -18.31 6.02 -16.89
CA SER A 159 -17.86 6.62 -18.16
C SER A 159 -16.33 6.67 -18.29
N ILE A 160 -15.57 6.06 -17.41
CA ILE A 160 -14.11 6.06 -17.47
C ILE A 160 -13.61 5.41 -18.77
N GLY A 161 -12.74 6.12 -19.51
CA GLY A 161 -12.19 5.68 -20.78
C GLY A 161 -13.18 5.66 -21.93
N MET A 162 -14.31 6.38 -21.85
CA MET A 162 -15.39 6.35 -22.84
C MET A 162 -15.45 7.59 -23.73
N ASP A 163 -14.61 8.60 -23.50
CA ASP A 163 -14.54 9.83 -24.28
C ASP A 163 -13.08 10.19 -24.64
N ASP A 164 -12.88 11.35 -25.26
CA ASP A 164 -11.55 11.83 -25.67
C ASP A 164 -10.78 12.54 -24.54
N ILE A 165 -11.32 12.57 -23.33
CA ILE A 165 -10.67 13.21 -22.19
C ILE A 165 -9.86 12.14 -21.44
N THR A 166 -8.62 12.46 -21.12
CA THR A 166 -7.76 11.53 -20.39
C THR A 166 -8.27 11.28 -18.97
N ASP A 167 -8.53 10.04 -18.67
CA ASP A 167 -8.90 9.55 -17.35
C ASP A 167 -7.73 8.84 -16.65
N LEU A 168 -7.83 8.63 -15.35
CA LEU A 168 -6.86 7.87 -14.56
C LEU A 168 -7.55 6.77 -13.77
N LEU A 169 -7.15 5.54 -14.01
CA LEU A 169 -7.47 4.39 -13.17
C LEU A 169 -6.21 3.93 -12.44
N ALA A 170 -6.10 4.29 -11.17
CA ALA A 170 -4.96 3.92 -10.33
C ALA A 170 -5.26 2.64 -9.55
N LEU A 171 -4.50 1.59 -9.80
CA LEU A 171 -4.66 0.30 -9.15
C LEU A 171 -3.44 -0.01 -8.29
N THR A 172 -3.67 -0.35 -7.03
CA THR A 172 -2.60 -0.81 -6.15
C THR A 172 -2.76 -2.30 -5.91
N TYR A 173 -1.69 -3.05 -6.18
CA TYR A 173 -1.62 -4.49 -5.91
C TYR A 173 -0.81 -4.78 -4.66
N TYR A 174 -1.26 -5.77 -3.91
CA TYR A 174 -0.51 -6.28 -2.78
C TYR A 174 0.65 -7.14 -3.27
N ALA A 175 1.86 -6.78 -2.87
CA ALA A 175 3.10 -7.52 -3.14
C ALA A 175 3.96 -7.70 -1.87
N GLY A 176 3.36 -7.49 -0.71
CA GLY A 176 4.06 -7.50 0.58
C GLY A 176 4.33 -8.88 1.15
N ASN A 177 4.92 -8.88 2.34
CA ASN A 177 5.24 -10.09 3.10
C ASN A 177 3.99 -10.61 3.80
N TYR A 178 3.64 -11.86 3.54
CA TYR A 178 2.50 -12.49 4.20
C TYR A 178 2.68 -12.54 5.72
N ALA A 179 1.65 -12.09 6.42
CA ALA A 179 1.59 -12.05 7.88
C ALA A 179 2.75 -11.29 8.55
N HIS A 180 3.33 -10.31 7.86
CA HIS A 180 4.48 -9.52 8.34
C HIS A 180 5.70 -10.36 8.75
N LYS A 181 5.87 -11.51 8.11
CA LYS A 181 7.05 -12.36 8.30
C LYS A 181 8.27 -11.75 7.64
N SER A 182 9.45 -12.20 8.04
CA SER A 182 10.68 -11.84 7.34
C SER A 182 10.67 -12.37 5.89
N VAL A 183 11.49 -11.76 5.03
CA VAL A 183 11.63 -12.19 3.63
C VAL A 183 12.02 -13.67 3.53
N GLN A 184 12.91 -14.13 4.40
CA GLN A 184 13.33 -15.54 4.43
C GLN A 184 12.19 -16.48 4.84
N GLU A 185 11.41 -16.10 5.86
CA GLU A 185 10.29 -16.91 6.33
C GLU A 185 9.16 -17.04 5.33
N CYS A 186 8.97 -16.06 4.45
CA CYS A 186 7.91 -16.04 3.44
C CYS A 186 8.44 -16.00 1.99
N ALA A 187 9.69 -16.45 1.76
CA ALA A 187 10.33 -16.39 0.44
C ALA A 187 9.53 -17.09 -0.66
N MET A 188 8.90 -18.22 -0.37
CA MET A 188 8.05 -18.93 -1.32
C MET A 188 6.73 -18.20 -1.56
N GLU A 189 6.11 -17.69 -0.52
CA GLU A 189 4.87 -16.90 -0.58
C GLU A 189 5.08 -15.61 -1.39
N MET A 190 6.22 -14.96 -1.22
CA MET A 190 6.55 -13.76 -2.01
C MET A 190 6.69 -14.08 -3.49
N GLN A 191 7.46 -15.11 -3.86
CA GLN A 191 7.60 -15.53 -5.25
C GLN A 191 6.25 -15.92 -5.85
N ASP A 192 5.42 -16.67 -5.11
CA ASP A 192 4.07 -17.04 -5.54
C ASP A 192 3.18 -15.80 -5.73
N THR A 193 3.33 -14.80 -4.86
CA THR A 193 2.61 -13.53 -4.98
C THR A 193 2.96 -12.81 -6.28
N TYR A 194 4.25 -12.73 -6.65
CA TYR A 194 4.66 -12.11 -7.92
C TYR A 194 4.15 -12.88 -9.14
N VAL A 195 4.17 -14.22 -9.12
CA VAL A 195 3.58 -15.04 -10.20
C VAL A 195 2.08 -14.75 -10.36
N ARG A 196 1.37 -14.55 -9.26
CA ARG A 196 -0.07 -14.21 -9.30
C ARG A 196 -0.30 -12.78 -9.75
N ILE A 197 0.54 -11.82 -9.33
CA ILE A 197 0.48 -10.43 -9.82
C ILE A 197 0.64 -10.38 -11.34
N ASP A 198 1.60 -11.12 -11.89
CA ASP A 198 1.79 -11.22 -13.34
C ASP A 198 0.50 -11.66 -14.05
N ARG A 199 -0.16 -12.69 -13.54
CA ARG A 199 -1.47 -13.16 -14.07
C ARG A 199 -2.57 -12.11 -13.90
N SER A 200 -2.62 -11.44 -12.75
CA SER A 200 -3.62 -10.39 -12.50
C SER A 200 -3.42 -9.20 -13.46
N ILE A 201 -2.16 -8.83 -13.73
CA ILE A 201 -1.84 -7.79 -14.72
C ILE A 201 -2.23 -8.26 -16.13
N ALA A 202 -1.92 -9.50 -16.53
CA ALA A 202 -2.32 -10.04 -17.82
C ALA A 202 -3.84 -9.96 -18.02
N ASN A 203 -4.61 -10.38 -17.02
CA ASN A 203 -6.08 -10.29 -17.04
C ASN A 203 -6.57 -8.83 -17.16
N LEU A 204 -5.91 -7.89 -16.46
CA LEU A 204 -6.22 -6.47 -16.58
C LEU A 204 -5.96 -5.95 -18.01
N LEU A 205 -4.83 -6.32 -18.62
CA LEU A 205 -4.50 -5.91 -19.99
C LEU A 205 -5.53 -6.43 -21.00
N GLU A 206 -5.94 -7.69 -20.87
CA GLU A 206 -7.01 -8.24 -21.71
C GLU A 206 -8.36 -7.52 -21.50
N LEU A 207 -8.66 -7.13 -20.28
CA LEU A 207 -9.86 -6.35 -19.97
C LEU A 207 -9.80 -4.97 -20.62
N LEU A 208 -8.69 -4.25 -20.47
CA LEU A 208 -8.47 -2.93 -21.05
C LEU A 208 -8.52 -2.97 -22.59
N ASP A 209 -7.94 -3.98 -23.20
CA ASP A 209 -8.00 -4.15 -24.65
C ASP A 209 -9.43 -4.31 -25.15
N ARG A 210 -10.22 -5.13 -24.49
CA ARG A 210 -11.63 -5.34 -24.83
C ARG A 210 -12.51 -4.10 -24.60
N LYS A 211 -12.19 -3.25 -23.60
CA LYS A 211 -13.05 -2.15 -23.18
C LYS A 211 -12.69 -0.81 -23.82
N VAL A 212 -11.43 -0.52 -23.86
CA VAL A 212 -10.89 0.79 -24.30
C VAL A 212 -10.03 0.65 -25.56
N GLY A 213 -9.40 -0.53 -25.74
CA GLY A 213 -8.35 -0.76 -26.72
C GLY A 213 -6.98 -0.30 -26.21
N LEU A 214 -5.99 -1.20 -26.17
CA LEU A 214 -4.66 -0.89 -25.60
C LEU A 214 -3.95 0.27 -26.30
N GLN A 215 -4.26 0.55 -27.57
CA GLN A 215 -3.72 1.69 -28.30
C GLN A 215 -4.15 3.05 -27.70
N ASN A 216 -5.19 3.07 -26.90
CA ASN A 216 -5.71 4.27 -26.23
C ASN A 216 -5.31 4.34 -24.75
N VAL A 217 -4.47 3.41 -24.29
CA VAL A 217 -4.11 3.30 -22.88
C VAL A 217 -2.62 3.49 -22.67
N LEU A 218 -2.24 4.39 -21.77
CA LEU A 218 -0.87 4.52 -21.29
C LEU A 218 -0.77 3.85 -19.92
N ILE A 219 0.16 2.90 -19.78
CA ILE A 219 0.30 2.08 -18.59
C ILE A 219 1.62 2.40 -17.89
N PHE A 220 1.55 2.68 -16.58
CA PHE A 220 2.71 2.81 -15.71
C PHE A 220 2.67 1.70 -14.66
N VAL A 221 3.81 1.06 -14.42
CA VAL A 221 3.99 0.12 -13.32
C VAL A 221 5.14 0.62 -12.46
N THR A 222 4.89 0.78 -11.18
CA THR A 222 5.90 1.22 -10.21
C THR A 222 5.71 0.50 -8.89
N SER A 223 6.73 0.49 -8.04
CA SER A 223 6.65 -0.02 -6.68
C SER A 223 6.64 1.11 -5.66
N THR A 224 6.09 0.84 -4.48
CA THR A 224 6.07 1.79 -3.36
C THR A 224 7.31 1.71 -2.46
N GLY A 225 8.21 0.79 -2.72
CA GLY A 225 9.45 0.61 -1.94
C GLY A 225 10.23 -0.62 -2.36
N TYR A 226 11.22 -0.93 -1.55
CA TYR A 226 12.08 -2.09 -1.71
C TYR A 226 11.95 -3.00 -0.48
N THR A 227 12.20 -4.29 -0.67
CA THR A 227 12.48 -5.20 0.44
C THR A 227 13.98 -5.18 0.70
N ASP A 228 14.38 -4.87 1.93
CA ASP A 228 15.79 -4.96 2.32
C ASP A 228 16.22 -6.42 2.34
N SER A 229 17.40 -6.71 1.77
CA SER A 229 18.03 -8.01 1.93
C SER A 229 18.50 -8.17 3.38
N GLU A 230 18.26 -9.34 3.96
CA GLU A 230 18.73 -9.60 5.31
C GLU A 230 20.26 -9.76 5.33
N SER A 231 20.90 -9.31 6.42
CA SER A 231 22.35 -9.32 6.59
C SER A 231 22.99 -10.72 6.51
N SER A 232 22.20 -11.78 6.81
CA SER A 232 22.61 -13.18 6.67
C SER A 232 23.00 -13.55 5.25
N ASP A 233 22.31 -13.00 4.25
CA ASP A 233 22.58 -13.30 2.84
C ASP A 233 23.88 -12.66 2.36
N SER A 234 24.20 -11.48 2.90
CA SER A 234 25.47 -10.78 2.62
C SER A 234 26.68 -11.62 3.00
N GLY A 235 26.59 -12.38 4.11
CA GLY A 235 27.66 -13.28 4.56
C GLY A 235 27.90 -14.46 3.62
N LEU A 236 26.85 -15.05 3.07
CA LEU A 236 26.92 -16.16 2.09
C LEU A 236 27.64 -15.72 0.82
N TYR A 237 27.39 -14.51 0.36
CA TYR A 237 27.98 -13.96 -0.88
C TYR A 237 29.24 -13.12 -0.63
N LYS A 238 29.76 -13.09 0.60
CA LYS A 238 30.93 -12.27 0.99
C LYS A 238 30.76 -10.78 0.66
N ILE A 239 29.54 -10.28 0.70
CA ILE A 239 29.23 -8.87 0.53
C ILE A 239 29.48 -8.19 1.88
N PRO A 240 30.32 -7.14 1.95
CA PRO A 240 30.48 -6.37 3.18
C PRO A 240 29.13 -5.82 3.63
N GLY A 241 28.71 -6.18 4.82
CA GLY A 241 27.44 -5.75 5.39
C GLY A 241 27.51 -5.73 6.91
N GLY A 242 26.52 -5.13 7.53
CA GLY A 242 26.40 -5.07 8.99
C GLY A 242 25.01 -4.63 9.40
N GLU A 243 24.67 -4.89 10.65
CA GLU A 243 23.40 -4.46 11.21
C GLU A 243 23.53 -3.02 11.73
N PHE A 244 22.61 -2.17 11.30
CA PHE A 244 22.49 -0.81 11.80
C PHE A 244 21.29 -0.71 12.78
N TYR A 245 21.60 -0.44 14.03
CA TYR A 245 20.59 -0.30 15.08
C TYR A 245 20.26 1.17 15.31
N LEU A 246 19.17 1.63 14.71
CA LEU A 246 18.72 3.03 14.78
C LEU A 246 18.51 3.51 16.23
N ASN A 247 17.99 2.65 17.10
CA ASN A 247 17.81 2.96 18.51
C ASN A 247 19.14 3.25 19.23
N ARG A 248 20.20 2.49 18.92
CA ARG A 248 21.54 2.72 19.47
C ARG A 248 22.13 4.00 18.93
N CYS A 249 21.99 4.23 17.62
CA CYS A 249 22.43 5.46 16.97
C CYS A 249 21.75 6.69 17.58
N ALA A 250 20.43 6.67 17.75
CA ALA A 250 19.67 7.73 18.36
C ALA A 250 20.11 8.01 19.82
N ALA A 251 20.41 6.96 20.58
CA ALA A 251 20.90 7.12 21.95
C ALA A 251 22.32 7.73 21.98
N LEU A 252 23.22 7.27 21.12
CA LEU A 252 24.58 7.81 21.02
C LEU A 252 24.56 9.28 20.56
N LEU A 253 23.73 9.60 19.57
CA LEU A 253 23.54 10.97 19.11
C LEU A 253 23.04 11.88 20.23
N ASN A 254 22.05 11.42 21.00
CA ASN A 254 21.56 12.20 22.14
C ASN A 254 22.66 12.45 23.17
N MET A 255 23.49 11.43 23.48
CA MET A 255 24.65 11.58 24.39
C MET A 255 25.68 12.58 23.84
N TYR A 256 25.99 12.51 22.55
CA TYR A 256 26.91 13.43 21.90
C TYR A 256 26.41 14.89 21.96
N LEU A 257 25.13 15.10 21.64
CA LEU A 257 24.53 16.42 21.71
C LEU A 257 24.44 16.96 23.15
N MET A 258 24.19 16.07 24.12
CA MET A 258 24.29 16.46 25.55
C MET A 258 25.70 16.87 25.96
N ALA A 259 26.71 16.17 25.50
CA ALA A 259 28.10 16.55 25.77
C ALA A 259 28.48 17.88 25.12
N THR A 260 27.91 18.18 23.95
CA THR A 260 28.22 19.38 23.18
C THR A 260 27.43 20.61 23.65
N TYR A 261 26.15 20.43 23.96
CA TYR A 261 25.23 21.57 24.23
C TYR A 261 24.62 21.55 25.66
N GLY A 262 25.07 20.62 26.50
CA GLY A 262 24.59 20.47 27.89
C GLY A 262 23.37 19.55 27.98
N GLU A 263 22.91 19.32 29.22
CA GLU A 263 21.83 18.39 29.51
C GLU A 263 20.55 18.68 28.70
N GLY A 264 19.91 17.61 28.20
CA GLY A 264 18.64 17.71 27.49
C GLY A 264 18.35 16.48 26.62
N LYS A 265 17.06 16.30 26.27
CA LYS A 265 16.62 15.28 25.33
C LYS A 265 16.57 15.86 23.91
N TYR A 266 17.69 15.83 23.19
CA TYR A 266 17.81 16.39 21.83
C TYR A 266 17.20 15.52 20.76
N VAL A 267 17.17 14.19 20.94
CA VAL A 267 16.46 13.27 20.06
C VAL A 267 15.05 13.08 20.59
N GLU A 268 14.06 13.51 19.84
CA GLU A 268 12.66 13.36 20.19
C GLU A 268 12.17 11.94 19.93
N THR A 269 12.39 11.46 18.72
CA THR A 269 12.03 10.10 18.28
C THR A 269 12.88 9.66 17.10
N TYR A 270 12.71 8.41 16.70
CA TYR A 270 13.30 7.84 15.48
C TYR A 270 12.28 6.92 14.82
N HIS A 271 12.23 6.96 13.48
CA HIS A 271 11.33 6.14 12.69
C HIS A 271 11.84 6.04 11.24
N ASN A 272 11.64 4.90 10.59
CA ASN A 272 11.98 4.68 9.17
C ASN A 272 13.39 5.17 8.78
N GLN A 273 14.41 4.76 9.54
CA GLN A 273 15.82 5.15 9.33
C GLN A 273 16.10 6.66 9.48
N GLN A 274 15.20 7.39 10.10
CA GLN A 274 15.32 8.81 10.37
C GLN A 274 15.32 9.08 11.87
N ILE A 275 16.10 10.07 12.29
CA ILE A 275 16.14 10.57 13.66
C ILE A 275 15.59 12.00 13.68
N TYR A 276 14.64 12.23 14.56
CA TYR A 276 13.96 13.52 14.70
C TYR A 276 14.49 14.25 15.92
N LEU A 277 14.99 15.47 15.71
CA LEU A 277 15.48 16.33 16.77
C LEU A 277 14.34 17.05 17.50
N ASN A 278 14.54 17.31 18.77
CA ASN A 278 13.59 18.05 19.61
C ASN A 278 13.67 19.55 19.35
N HIS A 279 12.88 20.05 18.42
CA HIS A 279 12.87 21.46 18.02
C HIS A 279 12.59 22.39 19.19
N LYS A 280 11.69 22.03 20.11
CA LYS A 280 11.37 22.85 21.29
C LYS A 280 12.59 23.07 22.18
N LEU A 281 13.37 22.02 22.41
CA LEU A 281 14.59 22.12 23.20
C LEU A 281 15.66 22.96 22.47
N LEU A 282 15.80 22.79 21.14
CA LEU A 282 16.73 23.59 20.34
C LEU A 282 16.39 25.09 20.42
N GLU A 283 15.11 25.44 20.28
CA GLU A 283 14.64 26.81 20.42
C GLU A 283 14.89 27.36 21.83
N GLN A 284 14.58 26.63 22.90
CA GLN A 284 14.83 27.02 24.27
C GLN A 284 16.31 27.28 24.54
N LYS A 285 17.19 26.52 23.91
CA LYS A 285 18.65 26.69 24.04
C LYS A 285 19.24 27.66 23.02
N GLN A 286 18.42 28.27 22.19
CA GLN A 286 18.84 29.19 21.11
C GLN A 286 19.86 28.54 20.12
N LEU A 287 19.72 27.25 19.87
CA LEU A 287 20.56 26.51 18.95
C LEU A 287 20.01 26.58 17.53
N ASN A 288 20.90 26.71 16.54
CA ASN A 288 20.52 26.70 15.15
C ASN A 288 20.29 25.23 14.69
N LEU A 289 19.09 24.95 14.17
CA LEU A 289 18.70 23.60 13.74
C LEU A 289 19.66 23.02 12.69
N THR A 290 20.03 23.84 11.69
CA THR A 290 20.93 23.41 10.60
C THR A 290 22.31 23.01 11.14
N GLU A 291 22.86 23.82 12.06
CA GLU A 291 24.14 23.52 12.68
C GLU A 291 24.09 22.21 13.49
N VAL A 292 23.00 22.01 14.23
CA VAL A 292 22.82 20.76 15.00
C VAL A 292 22.65 19.57 14.06
N GLN A 293 21.93 19.72 12.95
CA GLN A 293 21.78 18.67 11.93
C GLN A 293 23.13 18.30 11.28
N GLU A 294 23.92 19.29 10.89
CA GLU A 294 25.27 19.08 10.32
C GLU A 294 26.19 18.34 11.29
N LYS A 295 26.12 18.66 12.58
CA LYS A 295 26.90 17.95 13.61
C LYS A 295 26.34 16.56 13.94
N SER A 296 25.13 16.28 13.56
CA SER A 296 24.46 14.99 13.80
C SER A 296 24.65 13.98 12.67
N ALA A 297 25.05 14.45 11.50
CA ALA A 297 25.37 13.63 10.33
C ALA A 297 26.82 13.14 10.37
#